data_f975c20703272fd359d1d3cc549b0359
#
_entry.id   f975c20703272fd359d1d3cc549b0359
#
_cell.length_a   1.000
_cell.length_b   1.000
_cell.length_c   1.000
_cell.angle_alpha   90.00
_cell.angle_beta   90.00
_cell.angle_gamma   90.00
#
_symmetry.space_group_name_H-M   'P 1'
#
loop_
_entity.id
_entity.type
_entity.pdbx_description
1 polymer ?
#
loop_
_entity_poly.entity_id
_entity_poly.type
_entity_poly.pdbx_seq_one_letter_code
_entity_poly.pdbx_strand_id
1 'polypeptide(L)'
;PKDHLEIGQLIGGIDMEAGSRITGSRFSVLKSDLAGLHRSLTQFMLDLHTKEHGYEELYVPYIVNSDSLIGTGQLPKFEKDLFKIEGDENYYLTSTAEIPVTNMLRDQIIDSKELPIKWVSHTPCFRSEAGSYGKDTKGLMRVHQFEKVELVQVVEGGNSEAVLEELTSHAEAVMQALEIPYRVVSLCTGELGFSAAKTYDIEAWIPSQASYREISSCSNFKDFQSRRMHARWKNIDKNTNELVHTLNGSGLAVGRTLLAIIELNQLEDGSIKVPEALRNYFSKDKISLTESE
;
A
#
# COMPACT_ATOMS: atom_id res chain seq x y z
N PRO A 1 22.66 -14.38 -4.05
CA PRO A 1 21.46 -14.72 -3.29
C PRO A 1 20.39 -15.27 -4.24
N LYS A 2 19.56 -16.21 -3.74
CA LYS A 2 18.41 -16.73 -4.47
C LYS A 2 17.30 -15.67 -4.48
N ASP A 3 16.46 -15.67 -5.51
CA ASP A 3 15.29 -14.83 -5.53
C ASP A 3 14.16 -15.40 -4.64
N HIS A 4 13.17 -14.55 -4.33
CA HIS A 4 12.05 -14.91 -3.43
C HIS A 4 11.20 -16.08 -3.95
N LEU A 5 11.14 -16.32 -5.28
CA LEU A 5 10.44 -17.47 -5.84
C LEU A 5 11.21 -18.76 -5.60
N GLU A 6 12.53 -18.74 -5.85
CA GLU A 6 13.40 -19.91 -5.61
C GLU A 6 13.31 -20.33 -4.14
N ILE A 7 13.40 -19.36 -3.22
CA ILE A 7 13.29 -19.63 -1.77
C ILE A 7 11.86 -20.06 -1.43
N GLY A 8 10.85 -19.36 -1.94
CA GLY A 8 9.45 -19.66 -1.70
C GLY A 8 9.04 -21.06 -2.17
N GLN A 9 9.62 -21.53 -3.29
CA GLN A 9 9.43 -22.89 -3.77
C GLN A 9 10.12 -23.94 -2.88
N LEU A 10 11.35 -23.67 -2.44
CA LEU A 10 12.07 -24.56 -1.50
C LEU A 10 11.35 -24.74 -0.17
N ILE A 11 10.67 -23.70 0.29
CA ILE A 11 9.87 -23.69 1.51
C ILE A 11 8.45 -24.27 1.26
N GLY A 12 8.02 -24.39 0.00
CA GLY A 12 6.66 -24.76 -0.37
C GLY A 12 5.61 -23.69 -0.07
N GLY A 13 6.04 -22.42 0.12
CA GLY A 13 5.21 -21.30 0.59
C GLY A 13 4.68 -20.37 -0.49
N ILE A 14 5.20 -20.41 -1.73
CA ILE A 14 4.72 -19.61 -2.87
C ILE A 14 4.34 -20.53 -4.02
N ASP A 15 3.12 -20.41 -4.53
CA ASP A 15 2.60 -21.23 -5.63
C ASP A 15 1.96 -20.34 -6.71
N MET A 16 2.76 -19.99 -7.72
CA MET A 16 2.31 -19.19 -8.85
C MET A 16 1.47 -20.01 -9.85
N GLU A 17 1.68 -21.33 -9.91
CA GLU A 17 0.90 -22.21 -10.79
C GLU A 17 -0.52 -22.37 -10.29
N ALA A 18 -0.71 -22.56 -8.98
CA ALA A 18 -2.03 -22.61 -8.38
C ALA A 18 -2.78 -21.29 -8.61
N GLY A 19 -2.13 -20.15 -8.40
CA GLY A 19 -2.71 -18.84 -8.70
C GLY A 19 -3.13 -18.69 -10.16
N SER A 20 -2.29 -19.16 -11.08
CA SER A 20 -2.58 -19.15 -12.51
C SER A 20 -3.75 -20.07 -12.90
N ARG A 21 -3.87 -21.24 -12.25
CA ARG A 21 -5.02 -22.16 -12.48
C ARG A 21 -6.34 -21.59 -11.98
N ILE A 22 -6.29 -20.85 -10.85
CA ILE A 22 -7.50 -20.28 -10.23
C ILE A 22 -8.03 -19.10 -11.04
N THR A 23 -7.14 -18.19 -11.48
CA THR A 23 -7.55 -16.91 -12.07
C THR A 23 -6.82 -16.57 -13.38
N GLY A 24 -5.51 -16.81 -13.43
CA GLY A 24 -4.68 -16.44 -14.58
C GLY A 24 -3.26 -16.06 -14.15
N SER A 25 -2.45 -15.60 -15.10
CA SER A 25 -1.08 -15.12 -14.81
C SER A 25 -1.10 -13.93 -13.85
N ARG A 26 0.00 -13.74 -13.12
CA ARG A 26 0.16 -12.66 -12.10
C ARG A 26 -0.82 -12.75 -10.92
N PHE A 27 -1.35 -13.94 -10.63
CA PHE A 27 -1.99 -14.26 -9.36
C PHE A 27 -1.12 -15.29 -8.63
N SER A 28 -1.07 -15.20 -7.32
CA SER A 28 -0.24 -16.07 -6.48
C SER A 28 -1.06 -16.69 -5.36
N VAL A 29 -0.62 -17.85 -4.90
CA VAL A 29 -1.10 -18.46 -3.66
C VAL A 29 0.06 -18.51 -2.69
N LEU A 30 -0.14 -17.96 -1.50
CA LEU A 30 0.77 -18.13 -0.37
C LEU A 30 0.27 -19.28 0.50
N LYS A 31 1.21 -20.09 1.01
CA LYS A 31 0.90 -21.28 1.82
C LYS A 31 1.66 -21.26 3.14
N SER A 32 1.11 -21.96 4.12
CA SER A 32 1.77 -22.31 5.39
C SER A 32 2.43 -21.12 6.07
N ASP A 33 3.71 -21.20 6.38
CA ASP A 33 4.45 -20.18 7.12
C ASP A 33 4.53 -18.83 6.35
N LEU A 34 4.62 -18.84 5.02
CA LEU A 34 4.65 -17.59 4.26
C LEU A 34 3.28 -16.88 4.24
N ALA A 35 2.17 -17.62 4.23
CA ALA A 35 0.84 -17.04 4.42
C ALA A 35 0.69 -16.47 5.85
N GLY A 36 1.22 -17.17 6.85
CA GLY A 36 1.26 -16.70 8.23
C GLY A 36 2.10 -15.43 8.39
N LEU A 37 3.28 -15.38 7.78
CA LEU A 37 4.17 -14.22 7.82
C LEU A 37 3.56 -13.01 7.11
N HIS A 38 2.90 -13.21 5.97
CA HIS A 38 2.16 -12.17 5.25
C HIS A 38 1.08 -11.52 6.14
N ARG A 39 0.27 -12.35 6.83
CA ARG A 39 -0.74 -11.86 7.78
C ARG A 39 -0.10 -11.13 8.96
N SER A 40 1.01 -11.63 9.48
CA SER A 40 1.75 -11.01 10.58
C SER A 40 2.31 -9.64 10.21
N LEU A 41 2.80 -9.47 8.98
CA LEU A 41 3.22 -8.17 8.44
C LEU A 41 2.08 -7.17 8.43
N THR A 42 0.90 -7.56 7.95
CA THR A 42 -0.28 -6.71 7.94
C THR A 42 -0.64 -6.24 9.34
N GLN A 43 -0.71 -7.18 10.29
CA GLN A 43 -1.06 -6.86 11.67
C GLN A 43 -0.01 -5.96 12.33
N PHE A 44 1.29 -6.24 12.12
CA PHE A 44 2.38 -5.40 12.61
C PHE A 44 2.28 -3.97 12.09
N MET A 45 2.06 -3.78 10.79
CA MET A 45 1.93 -2.45 10.18
C MET A 45 0.73 -1.69 10.75
N LEU A 46 -0.44 -2.32 10.87
CA LEU A 46 -1.64 -1.70 11.46
C LEU A 46 -1.39 -1.30 12.91
N ASP A 47 -0.81 -2.19 13.72
CA ASP A 47 -0.50 -1.91 15.12
C ASP A 47 0.50 -0.77 15.29
N LEU A 48 1.54 -0.71 14.45
CA LEU A 48 2.53 0.36 14.49
C LEU A 48 1.86 1.72 14.21
N HIS A 49 1.04 1.79 13.17
CA HIS A 49 0.41 3.06 12.79
C HIS A 49 -0.68 3.50 13.76
N THR A 50 -1.45 2.56 14.31
CA THR A 50 -2.51 2.90 15.28
C THR A 50 -1.96 3.26 16.65
N LYS A 51 -0.95 2.51 17.14
CA LYS A 51 -0.43 2.66 18.51
C LYS A 51 0.62 3.75 18.64
N GLU A 52 1.50 3.89 17.64
CA GLU A 52 2.65 4.81 17.71
C GLU A 52 2.43 6.11 16.94
N HIS A 53 1.71 6.06 15.79
CA HIS A 53 1.54 7.22 14.92
C HIS A 53 0.17 7.89 15.03
N GLY A 54 -0.73 7.33 15.85
CA GLY A 54 -2.04 7.93 16.16
C GLY A 54 -3.05 7.87 15.02
N TYR A 55 -2.95 6.88 14.14
CA TYR A 55 -3.97 6.66 13.11
C TYR A 55 -5.17 5.90 13.67
N GLU A 56 -6.37 6.28 13.24
CA GLU A 56 -7.60 5.51 13.43
C GLU A 56 -7.70 4.43 12.34
N GLU A 57 -7.89 3.16 12.75
CA GLU A 57 -8.07 2.06 11.82
C GLU A 57 -9.47 2.04 11.25
N LEU A 58 -9.58 1.93 9.93
CA LEU A 58 -10.84 1.83 9.21
C LEU A 58 -10.95 0.49 8.47
N TYR A 59 -12.11 -0.15 8.58
CA TYR A 59 -12.54 -1.22 7.68
C TYR A 59 -13.52 -0.66 6.65
N VAL A 60 -13.16 -0.72 5.38
CA VAL A 60 -13.88 -0.04 4.29
C VAL A 60 -14.37 -1.04 3.23
N PRO A 61 -15.38 -0.69 2.42
CA PRO A 61 -15.79 -1.49 1.27
C PRO A 61 -14.68 -1.66 0.24
N TYR A 62 -14.56 -2.86 -0.33
CA TYR A 62 -13.60 -3.16 -1.41
C TYR A 62 -14.20 -3.01 -2.80
N ILE A 63 -15.54 -2.92 -2.88
CA ILE A 63 -16.27 -2.53 -4.07
C ILE A 63 -16.60 -1.06 -3.94
N VAL A 64 -16.21 -0.26 -4.93
CA VAL A 64 -16.41 1.19 -4.96
C VAL A 64 -17.21 1.59 -6.19
N ASN A 65 -17.95 2.69 -6.11
CA ASN A 65 -18.67 3.23 -7.26
C ASN A 65 -17.80 4.18 -8.10
N SER A 66 -18.26 4.51 -9.30
CA SER A 66 -17.56 5.43 -10.20
C SER A 66 -17.30 6.80 -9.59
N ASP A 67 -18.22 7.31 -8.78
CA ASP A 67 -18.08 8.64 -8.16
C ASP A 67 -16.92 8.68 -7.16
N SER A 68 -16.69 7.57 -6.45
CA SER A 68 -15.53 7.43 -5.57
C SER A 68 -14.21 7.47 -6.34
N LEU A 69 -14.15 6.83 -7.51
CA LEU A 69 -12.98 6.83 -8.38
C LEU A 69 -12.76 8.19 -9.06
N ILE A 70 -13.82 8.92 -9.37
CA ILE A 70 -13.74 10.30 -9.86
C ILE A 70 -13.23 11.21 -8.74
N GLY A 71 -13.74 11.03 -7.53
CA GLY A 71 -13.36 11.83 -6.36
C GLY A 71 -11.86 11.81 -6.08
N THR A 72 -11.22 10.66 -6.18
CA THR A 72 -9.78 10.49 -5.97
C THR A 72 -8.94 10.60 -7.25
N GLY A 73 -9.59 10.73 -8.43
CA GLY A 73 -8.92 11.04 -9.70
C GLY A 73 -8.46 9.84 -10.52
N GLN A 74 -8.88 8.60 -10.19
CA GLN A 74 -8.60 7.42 -11.01
C GLN A 74 -9.42 7.41 -12.30
N LEU A 75 -10.69 7.77 -12.23
CA LEU A 75 -11.53 7.93 -13.43
C LEU A 75 -11.52 9.39 -13.91
N PRO A 76 -11.64 9.60 -15.22
CA PRO A 76 -11.72 8.61 -16.31
C PRO A 76 -10.35 8.10 -16.80
N LYS A 77 -9.25 8.74 -16.39
CA LYS A 77 -7.92 8.56 -17.01
C LYS A 77 -7.37 7.14 -16.92
N PHE A 78 -7.56 6.48 -15.79
CA PHE A 78 -6.97 5.16 -15.48
C PHE A 78 -7.99 4.02 -15.52
N GLU A 79 -9.10 4.17 -16.22
CA GLU A 79 -10.15 3.13 -16.28
C GLU A 79 -9.61 1.76 -16.73
N LYS A 80 -8.63 1.74 -17.65
CA LYS A 80 -8.01 0.50 -18.15
C LYS A 80 -7.21 -0.27 -17.07
N ASP A 81 -6.80 0.41 -16.01
CA ASP A 81 -6.05 -0.20 -14.89
C ASP A 81 -6.98 -0.75 -13.79
N LEU A 82 -8.29 -0.58 -13.93
CA LEU A 82 -9.29 -0.99 -12.96
C LEU A 82 -9.99 -2.28 -13.39
N PHE A 83 -10.44 -3.07 -12.41
CA PHE A 83 -11.38 -4.15 -12.62
C PHE A 83 -12.81 -3.64 -12.45
N LYS A 84 -13.54 -3.51 -13.54
CA LYS A 84 -14.96 -3.15 -13.56
C LYS A 84 -15.80 -4.39 -13.34
N ILE A 85 -16.79 -4.29 -12.45
CA ILE A 85 -17.77 -5.36 -12.23
C ILE A 85 -18.86 -5.23 -13.29
N GLU A 86 -19.17 -6.33 -13.97
CA GLU A 86 -20.25 -6.38 -14.96
C GLU A 86 -21.62 -6.26 -14.26
N GLY A 87 -22.50 -5.42 -14.81
CA GLY A 87 -23.83 -5.16 -14.26
C GLY A 87 -24.31 -3.75 -14.59
N ASP A 88 -25.52 -3.43 -14.16
CA ASP A 88 -26.15 -2.11 -14.38
C ASP A 88 -25.51 -1.00 -13.52
N GLU A 89 -24.92 -1.38 -12.39
CA GLU A 89 -24.22 -0.50 -11.48
C GLU A 89 -22.77 -0.26 -11.95
N ASN A 90 -22.30 0.97 -11.84
CA ASN A 90 -20.89 1.29 -12.18
C ASN A 90 -19.98 1.01 -10.99
N TYR A 91 -19.82 -0.28 -10.65
CA TYR A 91 -18.96 -0.76 -9.59
C TYR A 91 -17.61 -1.26 -10.09
N TYR A 92 -16.61 -1.11 -9.23
CA TYR A 92 -15.23 -1.51 -9.47
C TYR A 92 -14.64 -2.15 -8.22
N LEU A 93 -13.70 -3.07 -8.41
CA LEU A 93 -12.83 -3.51 -7.32
C LEU A 93 -11.83 -2.40 -7.01
N THR A 94 -11.65 -2.08 -5.72
CA THR A 94 -10.73 -1.01 -5.34
C THR A 94 -9.28 -1.34 -5.73
N SER A 95 -8.57 -0.36 -6.27
CA SER A 95 -7.14 -0.50 -6.61
C SER A 95 -6.21 -0.06 -5.47
N THR A 96 -6.77 0.59 -4.43
CA THR A 96 -6.08 1.08 -3.24
C THR A 96 -7.12 1.50 -2.20
N ALA A 97 -6.80 1.36 -0.92
CA ALA A 97 -7.65 1.86 0.16
C ALA A 97 -7.80 3.40 0.16
N GLU A 98 -6.89 4.12 -0.50
CA GLU A 98 -7.04 5.56 -0.76
C GLU A 98 -8.46 5.90 -1.22
N ILE A 99 -9.02 5.13 -2.15
CA ILE A 99 -10.30 5.42 -2.78
C ILE A 99 -11.44 5.42 -1.75
N PRO A 100 -11.76 4.30 -1.07
CA PRO A 100 -12.87 4.28 -0.12
C PRO A 100 -12.60 5.15 1.11
N VAL A 101 -11.37 5.19 1.63
CA VAL A 101 -11.02 5.97 2.82
C VAL A 101 -11.18 7.47 2.57
N THR A 102 -10.61 7.99 1.48
CA THR A 102 -10.67 9.42 1.18
C THR A 102 -12.11 9.86 0.85
N ASN A 103 -12.91 8.99 0.24
CA ASN A 103 -14.32 9.27 -0.07
C ASN A 103 -15.25 9.31 1.14
N MET A 104 -14.80 8.98 2.35
CA MET A 104 -15.54 9.29 3.57
C MET A 104 -15.77 10.80 3.75
N LEU A 105 -14.96 11.62 3.07
CA LEU A 105 -15.06 13.09 3.08
C LEU A 105 -16.02 13.64 2.00
N ARG A 106 -16.50 12.80 1.09
CA ARG A 106 -17.30 13.28 -0.05
C ARG A 106 -18.57 13.98 0.43
N ASP A 107 -18.76 15.22 -0.06
CA ASP A 107 -19.86 16.11 0.29
C ASP A 107 -19.95 16.48 1.79
N GLN A 108 -18.81 16.40 2.52
CA GLN A 108 -18.74 16.73 3.93
C GLN A 108 -18.11 18.10 4.18
N ILE A 109 -18.56 18.75 5.26
CA ILE A 109 -17.94 19.94 5.85
C ILE A 109 -17.46 19.54 7.25
N ILE A 110 -16.14 19.41 7.40
CA ILE A 110 -15.47 18.93 8.61
C ILE A 110 -15.38 20.07 9.63
N ASP A 111 -15.61 19.79 10.91
CA ASP A 111 -15.31 20.75 11.97
C ASP A 111 -13.78 20.94 12.07
N SER A 112 -13.33 22.17 12.25
CA SER A 112 -11.89 22.49 12.41
C SER A 112 -11.23 21.73 13.55
N LYS A 113 -11.99 21.34 14.58
CA LYS A 113 -11.49 20.57 15.74
C LYS A 113 -11.18 19.10 15.40
N GLU A 114 -11.71 18.59 14.31
CA GLU A 114 -11.46 17.22 13.84
C GLU A 114 -10.15 17.12 13.06
N LEU A 115 -9.60 18.24 12.58
CA LEU A 115 -8.34 18.28 11.85
C LEU A 115 -7.10 18.34 12.80
N PRO A 116 -6.01 17.66 12.50
CA PRO A 116 -5.79 16.75 11.36
C PRO A 116 -6.48 15.40 11.57
N ILE A 117 -7.03 14.83 10.50
CA ILE A 117 -7.56 13.47 10.50
C ILE A 117 -6.46 12.52 10.00
N LYS A 118 -6.28 11.40 10.69
CA LYS A 118 -5.31 10.34 10.36
C LYS A 118 -6.02 9.00 10.33
N TRP A 119 -6.15 8.40 9.14
CA TRP A 119 -6.78 7.09 8.94
C TRP A 119 -5.79 6.08 8.37
N VAL A 120 -5.89 4.85 8.83
CA VAL A 120 -5.17 3.70 8.28
C VAL A 120 -6.16 2.61 7.91
N SER A 121 -5.97 1.98 6.76
CA SER A 121 -6.80 0.87 6.33
C SER A 121 -5.98 -0.18 5.61
N HIS A 122 -6.26 -1.45 5.89
CA HIS A 122 -5.73 -2.58 5.15
C HIS A 122 -6.79 -3.09 4.18
N THR A 123 -6.46 -3.18 2.90
CA THR A 123 -7.34 -3.76 1.88
C THR A 123 -6.57 -4.62 0.89
N PRO A 124 -7.24 -5.62 0.27
CA PRO A 124 -6.80 -6.10 -1.02
C PRO A 124 -6.89 -4.95 -2.03
N CYS A 125 -5.96 -4.95 -2.97
CA CYS A 125 -5.87 -3.99 -4.07
C CYS A 125 -5.88 -4.75 -5.39
N PHE A 126 -6.70 -4.31 -6.34
CA PHE A 126 -6.89 -4.97 -7.62
C PHE A 126 -6.48 -4.04 -8.75
N ARG A 127 -5.48 -4.43 -9.55
CA ARG A 127 -4.97 -3.64 -10.68
C ARG A 127 -4.81 -4.53 -11.92
N SER A 128 -5.38 -4.10 -13.04
CA SER A 128 -5.24 -4.85 -14.30
C SER A 128 -3.86 -4.67 -14.94
N GLU A 129 -3.06 -3.70 -14.47
CA GLU A 129 -1.68 -3.47 -14.92
C GLU A 129 -1.58 -3.33 -16.46
N ALA A 130 -2.55 -2.66 -17.09
CA ALA A 130 -2.71 -2.60 -18.54
C ALA A 130 -1.51 -2.02 -19.30
N GLY A 131 -0.71 -1.16 -18.65
CA GLY A 131 0.48 -0.52 -19.23
C GLY A 131 1.81 -1.24 -18.95
N SER A 132 1.82 -2.37 -18.22
CA SER A 132 3.05 -2.98 -17.70
C SER A 132 3.49 -4.25 -18.42
N TYR A 133 3.22 -4.38 -19.71
CA TYR A 133 3.60 -5.55 -20.50
C TYR A 133 5.12 -5.82 -20.43
N GLY A 134 5.49 -7.03 -19.94
CA GLY A 134 6.88 -7.50 -19.92
C GLY A 134 7.74 -6.94 -18.79
N LYS A 135 7.27 -6.01 -17.95
CA LYS A 135 8.01 -5.49 -16.80
C LYS A 135 7.63 -6.22 -15.51
N ASP A 136 8.63 -6.68 -14.75
CA ASP A 136 8.47 -7.28 -13.42
C ASP A 136 7.42 -8.40 -13.35
N THR A 137 7.34 -9.23 -14.38
CA THR A 137 6.32 -10.28 -14.52
C THR A 137 6.58 -11.49 -13.64
N LYS A 138 7.76 -11.57 -13.02
CA LYS A 138 8.18 -12.70 -12.18
C LYS A 138 7.87 -12.44 -10.71
N GLY A 139 7.20 -13.40 -10.06
CA GLY A 139 6.96 -13.40 -8.62
C GLY A 139 5.97 -12.39 -8.09
N LEU A 140 6.22 -11.93 -6.86
CA LEU A 140 5.29 -11.09 -6.09
C LEU A 140 5.45 -9.58 -6.36
N MET A 141 6.40 -9.18 -7.21
CA MET A 141 6.72 -7.77 -7.43
C MET A 141 5.55 -7.01 -8.07
N ARG A 142 4.88 -7.62 -9.08
CA ARG A 142 3.79 -7.00 -9.81
C ARG A 142 2.70 -8.02 -10.13
N VAL A 143 1.68 -8.04 -9.30
CA VAL A 143 0.54 -8.97 -9.35
C VAL A 143 -0.77 -8.19 -9.47
N HIS A 144 -1.81 -8.82 -10.01
CA HIS A 144 -3.13 -8.21 -10.19
C HIS A 144 -3.91 -8.03 -8.90
N GLN A 145 -3.62 -8.86 -7.91
CA GLN A 145 -4.19 -8.78 -6.57
C GLN A 145 -3.05 -8.78 -5.55
N PHE A 146 -3.02 -7.79 -4.68
CA PHE A 146 -2.07 -7.68 -3.58
C PHE A 146 -2.73 -6.99 -2.40
N GLU A 147 -2.09 -7.00 -1.24
CA GLU A 147 -2.56 -6.32 -0.04
C GLU A 147 -1.66 -5.15 0.32
N LYS A 148 -2.29 -4.11 0.83
CA LYS A 148 -1.62 -2.86 1.20
C LYS A 148 -2.23 -2.27 2.46
N VAL A 149 -1.40 -1.84 3.36
CA VAL A 149 -1.78 -0.94 4.45
C VAL A 149 -1.63 0.48 3.92
N GLU A 150 -2.69 1.26 3.95
CA GLU A 150 -2.74 2.61 3.42
C GLU A 150 -2.96 3.63 4.52
N LEU A 151 -2.14 4.66 4.51
CA LEU A 151 -2.25 5.83 5.39
C LEU A 151 -2.91 6.97 4.63
N VAL A 152 -3.92 7.59 5.22
CA VAL A 152 -4.57 8.78 4.67
C VAL A 152 -4.57 9.86 5.72
N GLN A 153 -4.14 11.07 5.34
CA GLN A 153 -4.24 12.24 6.20
C GLN A 153 -5.04 13.35 5.52
N VAL A 154 -5.83 14.05 6.32
CA VAL A 154 -6.64 15.19 5.89
C VAL A 154 -6.31 16.38 6.77
N VAL A 155 -5.95 17.49 6.13
CA VAL A 155 -5.45 18.67 6.83
C VAL A 155 -5.95 19.97 6.19
N GLU A 156 -5.82 21.04 6.91
CA GLU A 156 -5.91 22.39 6.34
C GLU A 156 -4.75 22.68 5.37
N GLY A 157 -4.99 23.51 4.37
CA GLY A 157 -4.05 23.72 3.25
C GLY A 157 -2.65 24.17 3.62
N GLY A 158 -2.50 24.98 4.67
CA GLY A 158 -1.22 25.55 5.10
C GLY A 158 -0.19 24.53 5.60
N ASN A 159 -0.63 23.35 6.06
CA ASN A 159 0.21 22.37 6.75
C ASN A 159 0.61 21.17 5.88
N SER A 160 0.04 21.01 4.69
CA SER A 160 0.16 19.75 3.91
C SER A 160 1.59 19.39 3.49
N GLU A 161 2.49 20.35 3.34
CA GLU A 161 3.90 20.05 3.03
C GLU A 161 4.62 19.39 4.21
N ALA A 162 4.44 19.92 5.42
CA ALA A 162 5.00 19.33 6.64
C ALA A 162 4.38 17.95 6.93
N VAL A 163 3.10 17.79 6.65
CA VAL A 163 2.39 16.51 6.83
C VAL A 163 2.86 15.45 5.85
N LEU A 164 3.30 15.82 4.64
CA LEU A 164 3.92 14.86 3.72
C LEU A 164 5.23 14.29 4.29
N GLU A 165 6.06 15.14 4.89
CA GLU A 165 7.30 14.70 5.55
C GLU A 165 6.98 13.74 6.73
N GLU A 166 5.99 14.10 7.56
CA GLU A 166 5.52 13.26 8.67
C GLU A 166 5.00 11.90 8.17
N LEU A 167 4.09 11.89 7.18
CA LEU A 167 3.50 10.68 6.63
C LEU A 167 4.58 9.77 6.02
N THR A 168 5.56 10.35 5.32
CA THR A 168 6.71 9.62 4.79
C THR A 168 7.52 8.97 5.91
N SER A 169 7.79 9.70 7.00
CA SER A 169 8.51 9.16 8.16
C SER A 169 7.77 8.00 8.83
N HIS A 170 6.43 8.00 8.84
CA HIS A 170 5.63 6.89 9.35
C HIS A 170 5.80 5.62 8.49
N ALA A 171 5.87 5.76 7.15
CA ALA A 171 6.15 4.64 6.27
C ALA A 171 7.60 4.14 6.41
N GLU A 172 8.58 5.06 6.58
CA GLU A 172 9.97 4.71 6.85
C GLU A 172 10.13 3.92 8.17
N ALA A 173 9.34 4.24 9.20
CA ALA A 173 9.37 3.55 10.48
C ALA A 173 9.12 2.03 10.33
N VAL A 174 8.26 1.61 9.39
CA VAL A 174 8.06 0.19 9.08
C VAL A 174 9.34 -0.43 8.50
N MET A 175 9.99 0.26 7.56
CA MET A 175 11.25 -0.21 6.95
C MET A 175 12.36 -0.36 7.99
N GLN A 176 12.47 0.62 8.89
CA GLN A 176 13.45 0.65 9.97
C GLN A 176 13.23 -0.47 10.98
N ALA A 177 11.98 -0.68 11.40
CA ALA A 177 11.63 -1.74 12.35
C ALA A 177 11.86 -3.15 11.77
N LEU A 178 11.71 -3.31 10.45
CA LEU A 178 11.97 -4.56 9.73
C LEU A 178 13.43 -4.71 9.29
N GLU A 179 14.29 -3.71 9.56
CA GLU A 179 15.71 -3.68 9.17
C GLU A 179 15.92 -3.86 7.65
N ILE A 180 14.99 -3.35 6.83
CA ILE A 180 15.07 -3.42 5.37
C ILE A 180 15.86 -2.21 4.87
N PRO A 181 16.99 -2.39 4.16
CA PRO A 181 17.72 -1.30 3.51
C PRO A 181 16.85 -0.61 2.47
N TYR A 182 16.74 0.72 2.55
CA TYR A 182 15.88 1.50 1.66
C TYR A 182 16.49 2.85 1.33
N ARG A 183 15.89 3.54 0.38
CA ARG A 183 16.11 4.96 0.10
C ARG A 183 14.79 5.67 -0.15
N VAL A 184 14.77 6.98 0.08
CA VAL A 184 13.64 7.86 -0.25
C VAL A 184 14.00 8.67 -1.49
N VAL A 185 13.09 8.70 -2.47
CA VAL A 185 13.27 9.38 -3.75
C VAL A 185 12.16 10.40 -3.96
N SER A 186 12.49 11.65 -4.21
CA SER A 186 11.52 12.65 -4.66
C SER A 186 11.26 12.47 -6.14
N LEU A 187 10.00 12.24 -6.52
CA LEU A 187 9.65 12.02 -7.92
C LEU A 187 9.78 13.32 -8.73
N CYS A 188 10.35 13.21 -9.93
CA CYS A 188 10.35 14.29 -10.91
C CYS A 188 8.97 14.41 -11.59
N THR A 189 8.73 15.50 -12.29
CA THR A 189 7.45 15.78 -12.96
C THR A 189 7.03 14.72 -14.00
N GLY A 190 7.99 14.00 -14.58
CA GLY A 190 7.71 12.93 -15.55
C GLY A 190 7.19 11.62 -14.92
N GLU A 191 7.48 11.41 -13.63
CA GLU A 191 7.06 10.21 -12.87
C GLU A 191 5.93 10.53 -11.90
N LEU A 192 5.61 11.81 -11.70
CA LEU A 192 4.59 12.26 -10.76
C LEU A 192 3.20 11.80 -11.19
N GLY A 193 2.44 11.21 -10.27
CA GLY A 193 1.04 10.83 -10.49
C GLY A 193 0.18 12.04 -10.90
N PHE A 194 -0.80 11.80 -11.78
CA PHE A 194 -1.66 12.85 -12.36
C PHE A 194 -2.31 13.78 -11.34
N SER A 195 -2.69 13.26 -10.19
CA SER A 195 -3.40 13.98 -9.14
C SER A 195 -2.48 14.57 -8.06
N ALA A 196 -1.21 14.15 -8.02
CA ALA A 196 -0.28 14.52 -6.97
C ALA A 196 0.45 15.84 -7.29
N ALA A 197 0.67 16.67 -6.27
CA ALA A 197 1.50 17.87 -6.35
C ALA A 197 2.96 17.59 -5.97
N LYS A 198 3.19 16.61 -5.07
CA LYS A 198 4.52 16.15 -4.65
C LYS A 198 4.41 14.70 -4.19
N THR A 199 5.41 13.90 -4.52
CA THR A 199 5.47 12.48 -4.13
C THR A 199 6.88 12.10 -3.73
N TYR A 200 6.98 11.32 -2.65
CA TYR A 200 8.15 10.57 -2.25
C TYR A 200 7.89 9.08 -2.42
N ASP A 201 8.79 8.39 -3.13
CA ASP A 201 8.81 6.93 -3.16
C ASP A 201 9.84 6.41 -2.16
N ILE A 202 9.45 5.38 -1.41
CA ILE A 202 10.37 4.59 -0.58
C ILE A 202 10.67 3.33 -1.36
N GLU A 203 11.96 3.11 -1.65
CA GLU A 203 12.42 1.99 -2.44
C GLU A 203 13.28 1.06 -1.56
N ALA A 204 12.89 -0.22 -1.48
CA ALA A 204 13.65 -1.26 -0.80
C ALA A 204 14.73 -1.85 -1.69
N TRP A 205 15.87 -2.19 -1.12
CA TRP A 205 16.91 -2.95 -1.81
C TRP A 205 16.48 -4.40 -2.01
N ILE A 206 16.50 -4.87 -3.26
CA ILE A 206 16.17 -6.26 -3.63
C ILE A 206 17.46 -6.96 -4.12
N PRO A 207 18.03 -7.86 -3.31
CA PRO A 207 19.34 -8.48 -3.59
C PRO A 207 19.42 -9.22 -4.92
N SER A 208 18.38 -9.99 -5.28
CA SER A 208 18.36 -10.76 -6.55
C SER A 208 18.37 -9.88 -7.79
N GLN A 209 17.89 -8.66 -7.68
CA GLN A 209 17.84 -7.68 -8.78
C GLN A 209 18.99 -6.68 -8.72
N ALA A 210 19.80 -6.69 -7.65
CA ALA A 210 20.83 -5.70 -7.37
C ALA A 210 20.35 -4.26 -7.58
N SER A 211 19.11 -3.96 -7.18
CA SER A 211 18.45 -2.68 -7.41
C SER A 211 17.47 -2.34 -6.31
N TYR A 212 17.19 -1.03 -6.18
CA TYR A 212 16.11 -0.52 -5.36
C TYR A 212 14.78 -0.63 -6.10
N ARG A 213 13.73 -1.04 -5.38
CA ARG A 213 12.37 -1.21 -5.92
C ARG A 213 11.36 -0.54 -5.02
N GLU A 214 10.41 0.19 -5.62
CA GLU A 214 9.34 0.86 -4.91
C GLU A 214 8.54 -0.10 -4.03
N ILE A 215 8.37 0.28 -2.75
CA ILE A 215 7.57 -0.44 -1.76
C ILE A 215 6.48 0.43 -1.17
N SER A 216 6.66 1.75 -1.20
CA SER A 216 5.67 2.75 -0.80
C SER A 216 5.80 3.99 -1.68
N SER A 217 4.68 4.67 -1.88
CA SER A 217 4.60 5.97 -2.52
C SER A 217 3.75 6.89 -1.64
N CYS A 218 4.32 8.02 -1.19
CA CYS A 218 3.70 8.98 -0.28
C CYS A 218 3.45 10.28 -1.04
N SER A 219 2.19 10.69 -1.15
CA SER A 219 1.78 11.81 -2.02
C SER A 219 0.95 12.86 -1.30
N ASN A 220 1.20 14.12 -1.65
CA ASN A 220 0.37 15.26 -1.32
C ASN A 220 -0.44 15.68 -2.55
N PHE A 221 -1.76 15.62 -2.44
CA PHE A 221 -2.69 15.98 -3.53
C PHE A 221 -3.19 17.42 -3.40
N LYS A 222 -2.80 18.13 -2.34
CA LYS A 222 -3.37 19.43 -2.02
C LYS A 222 -4.90 19.38 -2.08
N ASP A 223 -5.52 20.30 -2.80
CA ASP A 223 -6.97 20.39 -2.94
C ASP A 223 -7.53 19.65 -4.18
N PHE A 224 -6.71 18.86 -4.89
CA PHE A 224 -7.14 18.19 -6.12
C PHE A 224 -8.32 17.24 -5.89
N GLN A 225 -8.22 16.38 -4.86
CA GLN A 225 -9.25 15.41 -4.53
C GLN A 225 -10.44 16.08 -3.84
N SER A 226 -10.20 16.99 -2.91
CA SER A 226 -11.26 17.68 -2.19
C SER A 226 -12.14 18.57 -3.09
N ARG A 227 -11.59 19.14 -4.18
CA ARG A 227 -12.41 19.82 -5.21
C ARG A 227 -13.41 18.87 -5.86
N ARG A 228 -12.98 17.66 -6.22
CA ARG A 228 -13.82 16.64 -6.87
C ARG A 228 -14.87 16.07 -5.94
N MET A 229 -14.49 15.88 -4.67
CA MET A 229 -15.36 15.31 -3.64
C MET A 229 -16.20 16.35 -2.90
N HIS A 230 -16.02 17.66 -3.18
CA HIS A 230 -16.63 18.76 -2.42
C HIS A 230 -16.33 18.71 -0.92
N ALA A 231 -15.15 18.17 -0.55
CA ALA A 231 -14.71 18.04 0.84
C ALA A 231 -14.15 19.38 1.35
N ARG A 232 -14.74 19.91 2.40
CA ARG A 232 -14.38 21.21 2.99
C ARG A 232 -14.26 21.11 4.50
N TRP A 233 -13.60 22.09 5.09
CA TRP A 233 -13.59 22.29 6.53
C TRP A 233 -14.07 23.69 6.88
N LYS A 234 -14.63 23.85 8.07
CA LYS A 234 -15.12 25.12 8.56
C LYS A 234 -13.96 25.91 9.16
N ASN A 235 -13.46 26.92 8.44
CA ASN A 235 -12.51 27.87 8.99
C ASN A 235 -13.25 28.88 9.87
N ILE A 236 -13.15 28.73 11.18
CA ILE A 236 -13.88 29.57 12.17
C ILE A 236 -13.35 30.99 12.15
N ASP A 237 -12.02 31.19 12.00
CA ASP A 237 -11.39 32.51 12.04
C ASP A 237 -11.81 33.38 10.85
N LYS A 238 -11.97 32.79 9.68
CA LYS A 238 -12.41 33.46 8.45
C LYS A 238 -13.92 33.38 8.24
N ASN A 239 -14.64 32.60 9.03
CA ASN A 239 -16.05 32.29 8.85
C ASN A 239 -16.39 31.80 7.42
N THR A 240 -15.53 30.93 6.85
CA THR A 240 -15.66 30.38 5.50
C THR A 240 -15.47 28.87 5.50
N ASN A 241 -16.01 28.20 4.48
CA ASN A 241 -15.71 26.79 4.22
C ASN A 241 -14.60 26.71 3.17
N GLU A 242 -13.43 26.21 3.57
CA GLU A 242 -12.25 26.05 2.73
C GLU A 242 -12.08 24.58 2.33
N LEU A 243 -11.43 24.31 1.19
CA LEU A 243 -11.08 22.96 0.78
C LEU A 243 -10.02 22.37 1.72
N VAL A 244 -10.18 21.11 2.08
CA VAL A 244 -9.13 20.37 2.77
C VAL A 244 -8.03 19.96 1.81
N HIS A 245 -6.82 19.70 2.31
CA HIS A 245 -5.78 18.99 1.60
C HIS A 245 -5.78 17.52 2.01
N THR A 246 -5.57 16.64 1.05
CA THR A 246 -5.49 15.19 1.26
C THR A 246 -4.09 14.68 0.94
N LEU A 247 -3.63 13.74 1.73
CA LEU A 247 -2.36 13.04 1.56
C LEU A 247 -2.59 11.56 1.74
N ASN A 248 -1.84 10.73 1.06
CA ASN A 248 -1.79 9.31 1.36
C ASN A 248 -0.40 8.73 1.14
N GLY A 249 -0.20 7.54 1.66
CA GLY A 249 1.00 6.75 1.43
C GLY A 249 0.82 5.32 1.89
N SER A 250 1.55 4.41 1.26
CA SER A 250 1.54 3.02 1.70
C SER A 250 2.36 2.84 2.97
N GLY A 251 1.78 2.19 3.92
CA GLY A 251 2.48 1.88 5.16
C GLY A 251 2.59 0.39 5.51
N LEU A 252 2.86 -0.55 4.59
CA LEU A 252 3.40 -0.60 3.23
C LEU A 252 2.58 -1.52 2.30
N ALA A 253 3.11 -1.81 1.08
CA ALA A 253 2.66 -2.90 0.23
C ALA A 253 3.13 -4.24 0.80
N VAL A 254 2.20 -5.05 1.35
CA VAL A 254 2.51 -6.24 2.17
C VAL A 254 3.30 -7.30 1.37
N GLY A 255 2.87 -7.60 0.14
CA GLY A 255 3.53 -8.58 -0.70
C GLY A 255 4.97 -8.20 -1.11
N ARG A 256 5.22 -6.92 -1.41
CA ARG A 256 6.58 -6.43 -1.71
C ARG A 256 7.46 -6.42 -0.46
N THR A 257 6.90 -6.11 0.71
CA THR A 257 7.60 -6.20 1.99
C THR A 257 7.98 -7.64 2.30
N LEU A 258 7.06 -8.58 2.10
CA LEU A 258 7.33 -10.02 2.25
C LEU A 258 8.46 -10.47 1.31
N LEU A 259 8.42 -10.06 0.05
CA LEU A 259 9.47 -10.35 -0.93
C LEU A 259 10.83 -9.85 -0.44
N ALA A 260 10.91 -8.60 0.02
CA ALA A 260 12.15 -8.02 0.54
C ALA A 260 12.69 -8.81 1.75
N ILE A 261 11.81 -9.20 2.69
CA ILE A 261 12.17 -10.01 3.85
C ILE A 261 12.71 -11.37 3.42
N ILE A 262 12.05 -12.07 2.50
CA ILE A 262 12.49 -13.38 2.01
C ILE A 262 13.91 -13.30 1.44
N GLU A 263 14.20 -12.29 0.61
CA GLU A 263 15.50 -12.16 -0.04
C GLU A 263 16.61 -11.64 0.88
N LEU A 264 16.29 -10.71 1.79
CA LEU A 264 17.29 -10.12 2.70
C LEU A 264 17.64 -11.04 3.88
N ASN A 265 16.69 -11.85 4.33
CA ASN A 265 16.83 -12.68 5.53
C ASN A 265 17.09 -14.17 5.22
N GLN A 266 17.45 -14.52 3.98
CA GLN A 266 17.79 -15.88 3.62
C GLN A 266 19.09 -16.31 4.33
N LEU A 267 19.11 -17.54 4.84
CA LEU A 267 20.27 -18.17 5.48
C LEU A 267 20.94 -19.15 4.52
N GLU A 268 22.16 -19.56 4.85
CA GLU A 268 22.95 -20.50 4.02
C GLU A 268 22.23 -21.83 3.77
N ASP A 269 21.45 -22.31 4.73
CA ASP A 269 20.64 -23.53 4.64
C ASP A 269 19.35 -23.36 3.82
N GLY A 270 19.10 -22.18 3.27
CA GLY A 270 17.92 -21.84 2.47
C GLY A 270 16.67 -21.46 3.28
N SER A 271 16.77 -21.47 4.61
CA SER A 271 15.70 -20.98 5.48
C SER A 271 15.69 -19.45 5.54
N ILE A 272 14.62 -18.89 6.13
CA ILE A 272 14.43 -17.45 6.30
C ILE A 272 14.43 -17.13 7.80
N LYS A 273 15.29 -16.21 8.22
CA LYS A 273 15.21 -15.62 9.56
C LYS A 273 14.02 -14.66 9.62
N VAL A 274 13.18 -14.78 10.64
CA VAL A 274 12.04 -13.87 10.86
C VAL A 274 12.56 -12.59 11.54
N PRO A 275 12.27 -11.39 11.00
CA PRO A 275 12.60 -10.12 11.65
C PRO A 275 12.11 -10.06 13.09
N GLU A 276 12.90 -9.45 13.97
CA GLU A 276 12.59 -9.41 15.40
C GLU A 276 11.25 -8.71 15.68
N ALA A 277 10.94 -7.64 14.97
CA ALA A 277 9.69 -6.91 15.09
C ALA A 277 8.44 -7.77 14.82
N LEU A 278 8.57 -8.86 14.05
CA LEU A 278 7.46 -9.75 13.72
C LEU A 278 7.27 -10.92 14.69
N ARG A 279 8.20 -11.16 15.63
CA ARG A 279 8.16 -12.35 16.50
C ARG A 279 6.97 -12.37 17.47
N ASN A 280 6.42 -11.21 17.80
CA ASN A 280 5.19 -11.12 18.59
C ASN A 280 3.92 -11.43 17.79
N TYR A 281 4.00 -11.41 16.46
CA TYR A 281 2.89 -11.67 15.53
C TYR A 281 3.01 -13.03 14.85
N PHE A 282 4.24 -13.54 14.75
CA PHE A 282 4.57 -14.81 14.13
C PHE A 282 5.40 -15.64 15.10
N SER A 283 4.87 -16.80 15.52
CA SER A 283 5.37 -17.58 16.64
C SER A 283 6.73 -18.29 16.40
N LYS A 284 7.35 -18.08 15.23
CA LYS A 284 8.64 -18.68 14.87
C LYS A 284 9.68 -17.58 14.65
N ASP A 285 10.92 -17.87 14.97
CA ASP A 285 12.08 -17.02 14.68
C ASP A 285 12.75 -17.33 13.33
N LYS A 286 12.36 -18.49 12.75
CA LYS A 286 12.90 -19.02 11.50
C LYS A 286 11.83 -19.82 10.74
N ILE A 287 11.82 -19.69 9.42
CA ILE A 287 11.02 -20.52 8.50
C ILE A 287 11.98 -21.49 7.82
N SER A 288 11.84 -22.76 8.10
CA SER A 288 12.68 -23.84 7.57
C SER A 288 12.17 -24.35 6.23
N LEU A 289 13.04 -25.03 5.50
CA LEU A 289 12.65 -25.79 4.30
C LEU A 289 11.63 -26.86 4.68
N THR A 290 10.71 -27.15 3.77
CA THR A 290 9.87 -28.35 3.90
C THR A 290 10.78 -29.57 3.80
N GLU A 291 10.74 -30.46 4.80
CA GLU A 291 11.40 -31.76 4.69
C GLU A 291 10.79 -32.47 3.48
N SER A 292 11.64 -32.81 2.52
CA SER A 292 11.25 -33.69 1.40
C SER A 292 10.94 -35.07 1.98
N GLU A 293 9.63 -35.44 2.00
CA GLU A 293 9.21 -36.82 2.25
C GLU A 293 9.79 -37.77 1.19
#